data_04bb63773d61af3a04cf91d45b2e061f
#
_entry.id   04bb63773d61af3a04cf91d45b2e061f
#
_cell.length_a   1.000
_cell.length_b   1.000
_cell.length_c   1.000
_cell.angle_alpha   90.00
_cell.angle_beta   90.00
_cell.angle_gamma   90.00
#
_symmetry.space_group_name_H-M   'P 1'
#
loop_
_entity.id
_entity.type
_entity.pdbx_description
1 polymer ?
#
loop_
_entity_poly.entity_id
_entity_poly.type
_entity_poly.pdbx_seq_one_letter_code
_entity_poly.pdbx_strand_id
1 'polypeptide(L)' 'MPMFETTPNPNALKININHQLEVGMDYFESNNKNPDLINKLIRVEGITSVFIGPNFLTVLKKHEYEWKDIKTTIEELL' A
#
# COMPACT_ATOMS: atom_id res chain seq x y z
N MET A 1 -6.55 13.44 -2.13
CA MET A 1 -5.71 12.89 -1.07
C MET A 1 -6.20 11.53 -0.63
N PRO A 2 -5.30 10.56 -0.42
CA PRO A 2 -5.74 9.25 0.07
C PRO A 2 -6.21 9.33 1.52
N MET A 3 -7.19 8.52 1.86
CA MET A 3 -7.67 8.40 3.24
C MET A 3 -7.19 7.07 3.80
N PHE A 4 -6.55 7.13 4.94
CA PHE A 4 -6.06 5.95 5.63
C PHE A 4 -7.07 5.46 6.66
N GLU A 5 -7.26 4.14 6.72
CA GLU A 5 -8.09 3.51 7.73
C GLU A 5 -7.33 2.38 8.41
N THR A 6 -7.46 2.30 9.72
CA THR A 6 -6.86 1.19 10.47
C THR A 6 -7.64 -0.09 10.20
N THR A 7 -6.96 -1.23 10.35
CA THR A 7 -7.57 -2.55 10.20
C THR A 7 -7.38 -3.33 11.50
N PRO A 8 -8.06 -4.49 11.67
CA PRO A 8 -7.82 -5.34 12.85
C PRO A 8 -6.37 -5.81 12.98
N ASN A 9 -5.64 -5.87 11.85
CA ASN A 9 -4.21 -6.22 11.88
C ASN A 9 -3.38 -4.94 12.03
N PRO A 10 -2.61 -4.77 13.13
CA PRO A 10 -1.82 -3.55 13.33
C PRO A 10 -0.73 -3.33 12.28
N ASN A 11 -0.35 -4.36 11.54
CA ASN A 11 0.64 -4.25 10.46
C ASN A 11 0.01 -4.05 9.09
N ALA A 12 -1.30 -3.86 9.02
CA ALA A 12 -2.02 -3.60 7.77
C ALA A 12 -2.76 -2.27 7.84
N LEU A 13 -2.71 -1.51 6.74
CA LEU A 13 -3.38 -0.22 6.66
C LEU A 13 -4.14 -0.16 5.34
N LYS A 14 -5.39 0.28 5.40
CA LYS A 14 -6.23 0.46 4.23
C LYS A 14 -6.09 1.88 3.72
N ILE A 15 -5.91 2.01 2.40
CA ILE A 15 -5.83 3.31 1.73
C ILE A 15 -7.04 3.42 0.82
N ASN A 16 -7.97 4.31 1.14
CA ASN A 16 -9.15 4.55 0.31
C ASN A 16 -8.76 5.46 -0.85
N ILE A 17 -8.75 4.93 -2.05
CA ILE A 17 -8.34 5.65 -3.25
C ILE A 17 -8.98 5.00 -4.48
N ASN A 18 -9.49 5.83 -5.38
CA ASN A 18 -10.00 5.34 -6.66
C ASN A 18 -8.83 4.92 -7.55
N HIS A 19 -8.94 3.76 -8.16
CA HIS A 19 -7.90 3.24 -9.03
C HIS A 19 -8.51 2.40 -10.15
N GLN A 20 -7.70 2.10 -11.16
CA GLN A 20 -8.10 1.27 -12.30
C GLN A 20 -7.37 -0.08 -12.28
N LEU A 21 -6.89 -0.49 -11.13
CA LEU A 21 -6.10 -1.71 -10.97
C LEU A 21 -7.00 -2.94 -10.84
N GLU A 22 -6.46 -4.11 -11.15
CA GLU A 22 -7.21 -5.37 -11.05
C GLU A 22 -7.45 -5.74 -9.60
N VAL A 23 -8.72 -5.82 -9.21
CA VAL A 23 -9.12 -6.16 -7.85
C VAL A 23 -8.81 -7.61 -7.54
N GLY A 24 -8.37 -7.87 -6.31
CA GLY A 24 -8.06 -9.22 -5.84
C GLY A 24 -6.60 -9.63 -5.99
N MET A 25 -5.77 -8.75 -6.55
CA MET A 25 -4.34 -9.05 -6.73
C MET A 25 -3.53 -8.70 -5.49
N ASP A 26 -2.55 -9.54 -5.19
CA ASP A 26 -1.54 -9.30 -4.14
C ASP A 26 -0.19 -9.13 -4.79
N TYR A 27 0.57 -8.14 -4.31
CA TYR A 27 1.93 -7.89 -4.82
C TYR A 27 2.92 -7.90 -3.66
N PHE A 28 4.03 -8.61 -3.82
CA PHE A 28 5.05 -8.78 -2.78
C PHE A 28 6.41 -8.20 -3.17
N GLU A 29 6.60 -7.87 -4.45
CA GLU A 29 7.86 -7.32 -4.92
C GLU A 29 7.63 -6.45 -6.16
N SER A 30 8.55 -5.54 -6.43
CA SER A 30 8.47 -4.71 -7.64
C SER A 30 9.05 -5.46 -8.84
N ASN A 31 8.43 -5.26 -10.01
CA ASN A 31 8.93 -5.79 -11.27
C ASN A 31 8.32 -5.03 -12.44
N ASN A 32 8.82 -5.29 -13.66
CA ASN A 32 8.39 -4.57 -14.86
C ASN A 32 6.93 -4.80 -15.25
N LYS A 33 6.31 -5.85 -14.74
CA LYS A 33 4.94 -6.23 -15.09
C LYS A 33 3.91 -5.62 -14.18
N ASN A 34 4.33 -5.10 -13.03
CA ASN A 34 3.42 -4.49 -12.07
C ASN A 34 3.02 -3.08 -12.53
N PRO A 35 1.81 -2.61 -12.15
CA PRO A 35 1.48 -1.19 -12.33
C PRO A 35 2.48 -0.30 -11.61
N ASP A 36 2.76 0.88 -12.17
CA ASP A 36 3.72 1.82 -11.57
C ASP A 36 3.39 2.19 -10.14
N LEU A 37 2.12 2.43 -9.85
CA LEU A 37 1.68 2.76 -8.49
C LEU A 37 2.05 1.67 -7.50
N ILE A 38 1.86 0.41 -7.87
CA ILE A 38 2.17 -0.73 -7.03
C ILE A 38 3.68 -0.79 -6.76
N ASN A 39 4.48 -0.61 -7.79
CA ASN A 39 5.95 -0.61 -7.64
C ASN A 39 6.40 0.51 -6.70
N LYS A 40 5.81 1.69 -6.81
CA LYS A 40 6.13 2.82 -5.93
C LYS A 40 5.83 2.48 -4.48
N LEU A 41 4.68 1.87 -4.22
CA LEU A 41 4.29 1.50 -2.86
C LEU A 41 5.16 0.40 -2.28
N ILE A 42 5.47 -0.62 -3.06
CA ILE A 42 6.33 -1.73 -2.61
C ILE A 42 7.73 -1.26 -2.28
N ARG A 43 8.23 -0.24 -2.98
CA ARG A 43 9.56 0.32 -2.73
C ARG A 43 9.63 1.20 -1.48
N VAL A 44 8.49 1.54 -0.89
CA VAL A 44 8.49 2.29 0.37
C VAL A 44 9.13 1.41 1.45
N GLU A 45 10.12 1.97 2.14
CA GLU A 45 10.81 1.23 3.20
C GLU A 45 9.83 0.78 4.26
N GLY A 46 9.86 -0.50 4.59
CA GLY A 46 8.99 -1.11 5.58
C GLY A 46 7.76 -1.79 5.02
N ILE A 47 7.38 -1.53 3.76
CA ILE A 47 6.25 -2.20 3.13
C ILE A 47 6.66 -3.59 2.66
N THR A 48 5.82 -4.59 2.97
CA THR A 48 6.07 -5.99 2.57
C THR A 48 5.16 -6.45 1.45
N SER A 49 3.93 -5.91 1.38
CA SER A 49 2.99 -6.31 0.33
C SER A 49 1.91 -5.27 0.14
N VAL A 50 1.24 -5.34 -1.02
CA VAL A 50 0.11 -4.49 -1.37
C VAL A 50 -0.99 -5.37 -1.93
N PHE A 51 -2.21 -5.25 -1.39
CA PHE A 51 -3.40 -5.93 -1.87
C PHE A 51 -4.33 -4.93 -2.54
N ILE A 52 -4.93 -5.32 -3.67
CA ILE A 52 -5.85 -4.46 -4.44
C ILE A 52 -7.29 -4.81 -4.09
N GLY A 53 -8.02 -3.86 -3.50
CA GLY A 53 -9.45 -3.99 -3.27
C GLY A 53 -10.24 -2.99 -4.12
N PRO A 54 -11.57 -3.10 -4.15
CA PRO A 54 -12.41 -2.14 -4.90
C PRO A 54 -12.34 -0.76 -4.25
N ASN A 55 -11.80 0.20 -4.97
CA ASN A 55 -11.61 1.58 -4.51
C ASN A 55 -10.76 1.70 -3.24
N PHE A 56 -9.88 0.74 -3.00
CA PHE A 56 -8.90 0.83 -1.91
C PHE A 56 -7.71 -0.08 -2.18
N LEU A 57 -6.63 0.19 -1.44
CA LEU A 57 -5.44 -0.66 -1.40
C LEU A 57 -5.19 -1.00 0.06
N THR A 58 -4.66 -2.17 0.33
CA THR A 58 -4.21 -2.53 1.68
C THR A 58 -2.71 -2.78 1.63
N VAL A 59 -1.96 -2.04 2.43
CA VAL A 59 -0.50 -2.21 2.50
C VAL A 59 -0.16 -2.87 3.82
N LEU A 60 0.81 -3.78 3.78
CA LEU A 60 1.33 -4.45 4.96
C LEU A 60 2.75 -3.97 5.20
N LYS A 61 3.10 -3.82 6.48
CA LYS A 61 4.44 -3.37 6.85
C LYS A 61 5.13 -4.41 7.73
N LYS A 62 6.44 -4.27 7.83
CA LYS A 62 7.22 -5.01 8.80
C LYS A 62 6.90 -4.48 10.20
N HIS A 63 6.90 -5.38 11.17
CA HIS A 63 6.53 -5.06 12.54
C HIS A 63 7.34 -3.90 13.16
N GLU A 64 8.62 -3.79 12.85
CA GLU A 64 9.51 -2.80 13.44
C GLU A 64 9.36 -1.38 12.87
N TYR A 65 8.56 -1.18 11.82
CA TYR A 65 8.36 0.14 11.21
C TYR A 65 7.10 0.80 11.76
N GLU A 66 7.11 2.13 11.77
CA GLU A 66 5.97 2.93 12.26
C GLU A 66 5.14 3.45 11.10
N TRP A 67 3.81 3.33 11.21
CA TRP A 67 2.90 3.84 10.19
C TRP A 67 3.05 5.34 9.95
N LYS A 68 3.36 6.09 10.97
CA LYS A 68 3.55 7.53 10.88
C LYS A 68 4.55 7.91 9.77
N ASP A 69 5.67 7.21 9.71
CA ASP A 69 6.72 7.45 8.71
C ASP A 69 6.29 6.95 7.33
N ILE A 70 5.66 5.79 7.30
CA ILE A 70 5.19 5.19 6.05
C ILE A 70 4.10 6.04 5.41
N LYS A 71 3.15 6.54 6.20
CA LYS A 71 2.07 7.41 5.71
C LYS A 71 2.61 8.65 5.03
N THR A 72 3.60 9.30 5.63
CA THR A 72 4.21 10.50 5.07
C THR A 72 4.77 10.20 3.68
N THR A 73 5.50 9.11 3.54
CA THR A 73 6.07 8.71 2.26
C THR A 73 4.98 8.39 1.23
N ILE A 74 3.94 7.67 1.64
CA ILE A 74 2.83 7.32 0.75
C ILE A 74 2.10 8.58 0.27
N GLU A 75 1.87 9.53 1.17
CA GLU A 75 1.21 10.79 0.80
C GLU A 75 2.00 11.57 -0.25
N GLU A 76 3.32 11.52 -0.19
CA GLU A 76 4.19 12.14 -1.18
C GLU A 76 4.10 11.45 -2.55
N LEU A 77 3.84 10.13 -2.57
CA LEU A 77 3.73 9.35 -3.81
C LEU A 77 2.37 9.48 -4.48
N LEU A 78 1.36 9.74 -3.72
CA LEU A 78 -0.03 9.83 -4.19
C LEU A 78 -0.51 11.27 -4.18
#